data_6cc0d654a323310d701b800a6bfae8b9
#
_entry.id   6cc0d654a323310d701b800a6bfae8b9
#
_cell.length_a   1.000
_cell.length_b   1.000
_cell.length_c   1.000
_cell.angle_alpha   90.00
_cell.angle_beta   90.00
_cell.angle_gamma   90.00
#
_symmetry.space_group_name_H-M   'P 1'
#
loop_
_entity.id
_entity.type
_entity.pdbx_description
1 polymer ?
#
loop_
_entity_poly.entity_id
_entity_poly.type
_entity_poly.pdbx_seq_one_letter_code
_entity_poly.pdbx_strand_id
1 'polypeptide(L)'
;MSASKLIAKKPAELPSSTTLSVEVAVELIRKVAETQDQAAFSTLFESFAPRIKGYMIRQGVNPDLAEELAQEALTTVWRKATLYSPDKGQPTTWIFTIARNLRIDRIRRERAWQPLPESHAEQACDSPAPDEVVSEQERSERVREALKTLPAEQIEIVTLSFLEGLSHSEIGERLSVPLGTVKSRMRLAYQKLRPLIADLQ
;
A
#
# COMPACT_ATOMS: atom_id res chain seq x y z
N MET A 1 10.64 -49.50 31.52
CA MET A 1 11.53 -49.08 30.44
C MET A 1 10.71 -48.25 29.48
N SER A 2 10.82 -46.97 29.60
CA SER A 2 9.93 -45.99 28.97
C SER A 2 10.54 -45.49 27.68
N ALA A 3 9.81 -45.59 26.59
CA ALA A 3 10.15 -44.89 25.35
C ALA A 3 9.26 -43.67 25.20
N SER A 4 9.92 -42.53 25.17
CA SER A 4 9.35 -41.20 25.02
C SER A 4 8.43 -41.05 23.82
N LYS A 5 7.23 -40.64 24.06
CA LYS A 5 6.30 -40.10 23.07
C LYS A 5 6.71 -38.67 22.73
N LEU A 6 7.46 -38.52 21.65
CA LEU A 6 7.66 -37.20 21.06
C LEU A 6 6.37 -36.80 20.36
N ILE A 7 5.64 -35.85 20.93
CA ILE A 7 4.47 -35.24 20.33
C ILE A 7 4.95 -34.33 19.20
N ALA A 8 4.74 -34.76 17.98
CA ALA A 8 4.90 -33.90 16.81
C ALA A 8 3.87 -32.77 16.89
N LYS A 9 4.33 -31.56 17.16
CA LYS A 9 3.54 -30.33 17.13
C LYS A 9 3.19 -30.05 15.66
N LYS A 10 1.91 -30.27 15.31
CA LYS A 10 1.34 -29.90 14.02
C LYS A 10 1.69 -28.43 13.71
N PRO A 11 2.23 -28.10 12.51
CA PRO A 11 2.44 -26.71 12.17
C PRO A 11 1.11 -25.98 12.23
N ALA A 12 1.09 -24.85 12.93
CA ALA A 12 -0.07 -23.99 13.05
C ALA A 12 -0.48 -23.55 11.63
N GLU A 13 -1.71 -23.86 11.26
CA GLU A 13 -2.37 -23.30 10.09
C GLU A 13 -2.30 -21.79 10.22
N LEU A 14 -1.71 -21.12 9.21
CA LEU A 14 -1.71 -19.67 9.10
C LEU A 14 -3.19 -19.22 9.06
N PRO A 15 -3.63 -18.34 9.95
CA PRO A 15 -5.00 -17.88 9.91
C PRO A 15 -5.22 -17.13 8.59
N SER A 16 -6.28 -17.50 7.89
CA SER A 16 -6.81 -16.80 6.73
C SER A 16 -6.81 -15.31 7.02
N SER A 17 -6.26 -14.50 6.13
CA SER A 17 -6.10 -13.05 6.29
C SER A 17 -7.45 -12.40 6.59
N THR A 18 -7.75 -12.20 7.85
CA THR A 18 -8.99 -11.54 8.29
C THR A 18 -8.87 -10.06 7.93
N THR A 19 -9.56 -9.67 6.89
CA THR A 19 -9.65 -8.26 6.49
C THR A 19 -10.42 -7.51 7.58
N LEU A 20 -9.76 -6.58 8.26
CA LEU A 20 -10.40 -5.73 9.26
C LEU A 20 -11.42 -4.80 8.58
N SER A 21 -12.60 -4.61 9.19
CA SER A 21 -13.50 -3.56 8.74
C SER A 21 -12.88 -2.17 8.97
N VAL A 22 -13.38 -1.19 8.23
CA VAL A 22 -12.86 0.20 8.31
C VAL A 22 -13.00 0.74 9.74
N GLU A 23 -14.14 0.50 10.36
CA GLU A 23 -14.45 0.97 11.71
C GLU A 23 -13.51 0.35 12.75
N VAL A 24 -13.25 -0.95 12.65
CA VAL A 24 -12.32 -1.65 13.53
C VAL A 24 -10.90 -1.12 13.35
N ALA A 25 -10.47 -0.91 12.11
CA ALA A 25 -9.13 -0.37 11.85
C ALA A 25 -8.97 1.07 12.37
N VAL A 26 -10.00 1.93 12.26
CA VAL A 26 -10.02 3.28 12.85
C VAL A 26 -9.85 3.20 14.36
N GLU A 27 -10.62 2.34 15.02
CA GLU A 27 -10.58 2.20 16.48
C GLU A 27 -9.23 1.68 16.96
N LEU A 28 -8.64 0.71 16.26
CA LEU A 28 -7.31 0.19 16.59
C LEU A 28 -6.23 1.27 16.45
N ILE A 29 -6.25 2.06 15.37
CA ILE A 29 -5.30 3.17 15.20
C ILE A 29 -5.49 4.21 16.30
N ARG A 30 -6.74 4.50 16.70
CA ARG A 30 -7.04 5.42 17.81
C ARG A 30 -6.43 4.93 19.12
N LYS A 31 -6.59 3.64 19.48
CA LYS A 31 -5.98 3.04 20.67
C LYS A 31 -4.45 3.14 20.65
N VAL A 32 -3.85 2.85 19.50
CA VAL A 32 -2.40 3.03 19.33
C VAL A 32 -2.00 4.49 19.50
N ALA A 33 -2.77 5.44 18.98
CA ALA A 33 -2.47 6.87 19.09
C ALA A 33 -2.58 7.42 20.52
N GLU A 34 -3.59 6.98 21.28
CA GLU A 34 -3.89 7.51 22.61
C GLU A 34 -3.07 6.83 23.71
N THR A 35 -2.89 5.52 23.64
CA THR A 35 -2.32 4.72 24.75
C THR A 35 -1.12 3.86 24.35
N GLN A 36 -0.69 3.90 23.10
CA GLN A 36 0.32 3.00 22.56
C GLN A 36 -0.01 1.52 22.86
N ASP A 37 -1.28 1.14 22.64
CA ASP A 37 -1.79 -0.19 22.90
C ASP A 37 -1.13 -1.22 21.98
N GLN A 38 -0.30 -2.08 22.57
CA GLN A 38 0.43 -3.12 21.84
C GLN A 38 -0.49 -4.20 21.25
N ALA A 39 -1.59 -4.53 21.92
CA ALA A 39 -2.54 -5.53 21.42
C ALA A 39 -3.30 -5.00 20.19
N ALA A 40 -3.72 -3.74 20.25
CA ALA A 40 -4.31 -3.06 19.09
C ALA A 40 -3.34 -3.01 17.90
N PHE A 41 -2.07 -2.73 18.17
CA PHE A 41 -1.04 -2.72 17.13
C PHE A 41 -0.76 -4.13 16.56
N SER A 42 -0.69 -5.16 17.40
CA SER A 42 -0.52 -6.55 16.95
C SER A 42 -1.61 -6.95 15.98
N THR A 43 -2.86 -6.60 16.28
CA THR A 43 -4.00 -6.86 15.39
C THR A 43 -3.90 -6.13 14.05
N LEU A 44 -3.47 -4.86 14.07
CA LEU A 44 -3.19 -4.10 12.84
C LEU A 44 -2.04 -4.75 12.05
N PHE A 45 -0.97 -5.13 12.74
CA PHE A 45 0.19 -5.76 12.12
C PHE A 45 -0.17 -7.07 11.42
N GLU A 46 -0.87 -7.97 12.10
CA GLU A 46 -1.31 -9.26 11.56
C GLU A 46 -2.20 -9.11 10.31
N SER A 47 -3.06 -8.09 10.31
CA SER A 47 -3.97 -7.83 9.19
C SER A 47 -3.26 -7.15 7.99
N PHE A 48 -2.38 -6.18 8.25
CA PHE A 48 -1.81 -5.35 7.19
C PHE A 48 -0.45 -5.81 6.67
N ALA A 49 0.39 -6.49 7.47
CA ALA A 49 1.72 -6.90 7.05
C ALA A 49 1.70 -7.80 5.79
N PRO A 50 0.89 -8.88 5.73
CA PRO A 50 0.85 -9.73 4.54
C PRO A 50 0.31 -8.98 3.31
N ARG A 51 -0.64 -8.07 3.51
CA ARG A 51 -1.23 -7.25 2.43
C ARG A 51 -0.24 -6.26 1.86
N ILE A 52 0.54 -5.58 2.72
CA ILE A 52 1.60 -4.66 2.31
C ILE A 52 2.71 -5.43 1.59
N LYS A 53 3.16 -6.55 2.13
CA LYS A 53 4.15 -7.42 1.49
C LYS A 53 3.69 -7.86 0.09
N GLY A 54 2.47 -8.37 -0.03
CA GLY A 54 1.89 -8.76 -1.33
C GLY A 54 1.79 -7.59 -2.30
N TYR A 55 1.42 -6.39 -1.83
CA TYR A 55 1.45 -5.18 -2.63
C TYR A 55 2.86 -4.85 -3.14
N MET A 56 3.89 -4.90 -2.28
CA MET A 56 5.27 -4.62 -2.66
C MET A 56 5.79 -5.60 -3.71
N ILE A 57 5.50 -6.90 -3.55
CA ILE A 57 5.89 -7.95 -4.51
C ILE A 57 5.24 -7.69 -5.88
N ARG A 58 3.94 -7.37 -5.93
CA ARG A 58 3.27 -6.97 -7.18
C ARG A 58 3.85 -5.71 -7.83
N GLN A 59 4.54 -4.88 -7.05
CA GLN A 59 5.27 -3.71 -7.54
C GLN A 59 6.74 -4.02 -7.91
N GLY A 60 7.10 -5.30 -8.05
CA GLY A 60 8.43 -5.73 -8.47
C GLY A 60 9.50 -5.71 -7.37
N VAL A 61 9.11 -5.56 -6.09
CA VAL A 61 10.04 -5.65 -4.97
C VAL A 61 10.30 -7.12 -4.65
N ASN A 62 11.56 -7.51 -4.44
CA ASN A 62 11.88 -8.87 -4.03
C ASN A 62 11.25 -9.21 -2.67
N PRO A 63 10.97 -10.51 -2.37
CA PRO A 63 10.22 -10.93 -1.18
C PRO A 63 10.85 -10.51 0.16
N ASP A 64 12.18 -10.51 0.26
CA ASP A 64 12.88 -10.16 1.50
C ASP A 64 12.78 -8.67 1.79
N LEU A 65 13.04 -7.84 0.77
CA LEU A 65 12.87 -6.40 0.87
C LEU A 65 11.39 -6.01 1.06
N ALA A 66 10.46 -6.75 0.46
CA ALA A 66 9.04 -6.52 0.66
C ALA A 66 8.60 -6.76 2.11
N GLU A 67 9.16 -7.77 2.77
CA GLU A 67 8.98 -8.03 4.20
C GLU A 67 9.54 -6.90 5.06
N GLU A 68 10.79 -6.47 4.79
CA GLU A 68 11.44 -5.36 5.48
C GLU A 68 10.61 -4.08 5.38
N LEU A 69 10.19 -3.73 4.17
CA LEU A 69 9.38 -2.53 3.92
C LEU A 69 7.98 -2.60 4.57
N ALA A 70 7.38 -3.78 4.65
CA ALA A 70 6.11 -3.97 5.35
C ALA A 70 6.25 -3.73 6.85
N GLN A 71 7.32 -4.24 7.46
CA GLN A 71 7.62 -4.00 8.88
C GLN A 71 7.94 -2.53 9.15
N GLU A 72 8.75 -1.88 8.30
CA GLU A 72 9.08 -0.46 8.40
C GLU A 72 7.82 0.42 8.26
N ALA A 73 6.92 0.07 7.34
CA ALA A 73 5.65 0.77 7.15
C ALA A 73 4.79 0.71 8.42
N LEU A 74 4.63 -0.46 9.01
CA LEU A 74 3.82 -0.63 10.22
C LEU A 74 4.49 -0.02 11.44
N THR A 75 5.81 -0.06 11.56
CA THR A 75 6.56 0.70 12.56
C THR A 75 6.31 2.20 12.43
N THR A 76 6.22 2.70 11.19
CA THR A 76 5.89 4.10 10.92
C THR A 76 4.43 4.41 11.27
N VAL A 77 3.50 3.49 11.04
CA VAL A 77 2.10 3.59 11.49
C VAL A 77 2.05 3.73 13.01
N TRP A 78 2.75 2.89 13.76
CA TRP A 78 2.87 2.99 15.22
C TRP A 78 3.33 4.37 15.67
N ARG A 79 4.43 4.85 15.09
CA ARG A 79 5.04 6.15 15.46
C ARG A 79 4.17 7.35 15.08
N LYS A 80 3.40 7.25 14.01
CA LYS A 80 2.61 8.35 13.44
C LYS A 80 1.09 8.17 13.63
N ALA A 81 0.65 7.25 14.47
CA ALA A 81 -0.77 6.99 14.71
C ALA A 81 -1.56 8.26 15.08
N THR A 82 -0.95 9.17 15.85
CA THR A 82 -1.53 10.47 16.25
C THR A 82 -1.80 11.42 15.08
N LEU A 83 -1.17 11.20 13.92
CA LEU A 83 -1.38 12.02 12.71
C LEU A 83 -2.52 11.51 11.83
N TYR A 84 -3.04 10.32 12.12
CA TYR A 84 -4.18 9.79 11.40
C TYR A 84 -5.46 10.54 11.79
N SER A 85 -6.30 10.85 10.79
CA SER A 85 -7.62 11.43 10.97
C SER A 85 -8.61 10.75 10.02
N PRO A 86 -9.71 10.16 10.55
CA PRO A 86 -10.74 9.51 9.74
C PRO A 86 -11.37 10.46 8.70
N ASP A 87 -11.46 11.75 9.02
CA ASP A 87 -12.03 12.77 8.11
C ASP A 87 -11.17 12.98 6.85
N LYS A 88 -9.87 12.68 6.94
CA LYS A 88 -8.91 12.86 5.84
C LYS A 88 -8.80 11.62 4.93
N GLY A 89 -9.26 10.48 5.37
CA GLY A 89 -9.24 9.26 4.57
C GLY A 89 -9.32 7.97 5.38
N GLN A 90 -9.51 6.87 4.67
CA GLN A 90 -9.62 5.54 5.28
C GLN A 90 -8.27 5.05 5.84
N PRO A 91 -8.28 4.19 6.89
CA PRO A 91 -7.07 3.59 7.47
C PRO A 91 -6.20 2.90 6.42
N THR A 92 -6.82 2.11 5.55
CA THR A 92 -6.13 1.38 4.47
C THR A 92 -5.35 2.34 3.58
N THR A 93 -6.00 3.40 3.09
CA THR A 93 -5.36 4.40 2.23
C THR A 93 -4.18 5.07 2.91
N TRP A 94 -4.32 5.42 4.19
CA TRP A 94 -3.25 6.04 4.97
C TRP A 94 -2.06 5.11 5.16
N ILE A 95 -2.30 3.86 5.56
CA ILE A 95 -1.26 2.83 5.77
C ILE A 95 -0.52 2.53 4.46
N PHE A 96 -1.26 2.30 3.35
CA PHE A 96 -0.63 2.02 2.06
C PHE A 96 0.08 3.24 1.46
N THR A 97 -0.32 4.47 1.80
CA THR A 97 0.45 5.67 1.43
C THR A 97 1.81 5.69 2.12
N ILE A 98 1.87 5.31 3.41
CA ILE A 98 3.15 5.17 4.14
C ILE A 98 4.02 4.11 3.47
N ALA A 99 3.47 2.93 3.23
CA ALA A 99 4.18 1.82 2.61
C ALA A 99 4.74 2.18 1.22
N ARG A 100 3.91 2.82 0.38
CA ARG A 100 4.32 3.31 -0.94
C ARG A 100 5.46 4.32 -0.88
N ASN A 101 5.38 5.29 0.03
CA ASN A 101 6.42 6.30 0.16
C ASN A 101 7.76 5.68 0.58
N LEU A 102 7.75 4.72 1.50
CA LEU A 102 8.97 3.98 1.89
C LEU A 102 9.58 3.23 0.71
N ARG A 103 8.77 2.57 -0.13
CA ARG A 103 9.25 1.92 -1.36
C ARG A 103 9.92 2.93 -2.30
N ILE A 104 9.29 4.06 -2.54
CA ILE A 104 9.84 5.12 -3.40
C ILE A 104 11.17 5.63 -2.85
N ASP A 105 11.24 5.91 -1.56
CA ASP A 105 12.45 6.39 -0.90
C ASP A 105 13.57 5.34 -0.95
N ARG A 106 13.23 4.05 -0.87
CA ARG A 106 14.21 2.95 -1.01
C ARG A 106 14.79 2.89 -2.43
N ILE A 107 13.93 2.88 -3.45
CA ILE A 107 14.33 2.86 -4.86
C ILE A 107 15.23 4.06 -5.19
N ARG A 108 14.90 5.25 -4.66
CA ARG A 108 15.72 6.45 -4.86
C ARG A 108 17.10 6.32 -4.24
N ARG A 109 17.18 5.82 -3.02
CA ARG A 109 18.47 5.57 -2.35
C ARG A 109 19.32 4.58 -3.13
N GLU A 110 18.73 3.50 -3.61
CA GLU A 110 19.43 2.50 -4.42
C GLU A 110 19.93 3.07 -5.75
N ARG A 111 19.13 3.87 -6.44
CA ARG A 111 19.54 4.57 -7.68
C ARG A 111 20.62 5.62 -7.44
N ALA A 112 20.60 6.31 -6.32
CA ALA A 112 21.64 7.30 -5.98
C ALA A 112 23.02 6.66 -5.70
N TRP A 113 23.05 5.36 -5.38
CA TRP A 113 24.28 4.60 -5.11
C TRP A 113 24.84 3.84 -6.32
N GLN A 114 24.06 3.71 -7.40
CA GLN A 114 24.51 3.08 -8.65
C GLN A 114 24.82 4.15 -9.70
N PRO A 115 26.02 4.21 -10.29
CA PRO A 115 26.23 4.95 -11.53
C PRO A 115 25.35 4.30 -12.58
N LEU A 116 24.56 5.14 -13.30
CA LEU A 116 23.56 4.75 -14.29
C LEU A 116 23.96 3.54 -15.12
N PRO A 117 23.22 2.43 -15.08
CA PRO A 117 23.09 1.56 -16.23
C PRO A 117 21.82 1.96 -16.98
N GLU A 118 21.97 2.06 -18.30
CA GLU A 118 20.92 2.24 -19.24
C GLU A 118 19.86 1.12 -19.12
N SER A 119 18.60 1.55 -19.22
CA SER A 119 17.42 0.75 -19.54
C SER A 119 17.27 -0.64 -18.93
N HIS A 120 16.38 -0.75 -17.96
CA HIS A 120 15.65 -2.00 -17.79
C HIS A 120 14.16 -1.76 -17.99
N ALA A 121 13.74 -2.12 -19.21
CA ALA A 121 12.39 -2.41 -19.58
C ALA A 121 11.82 -3.53 -18.70
N GLU A 122 10.58 -3.38 -18.32
CA GLU A 122 9.55 -4.38 -18.09
C GLU A 122 10.05 -5.81 -17.79
N GLN A 123 10.04 -6.17 -16.52
CA GLN A 123 9.78 -7.56 -16.17
C GLN A 123 8.35 -7.65 -15.63
N ALA A 124 7.44 -8.05 -16.51
CA ALA A 124 6.15 -8.59 -16.16
C ALA A 124 6.38 -9.84 -15.31
N CYS A 125 5.96 -9.81 -14.05
CA CYS A 125 5.87 -11.02 -13.25
C CYS A 125 4.65 -11.82 -13.68
N ASP A 126 4.92 -13.07 -14.04
CA ASP A 126 3.99 -14.07 -14.51
C ASP A 126 2.99 -14.53 -13.43
N SER A 127 1.76 -14.60 -13.86
CA SER A 127 0.64 -15.49 -13.52
C SER A 127 0.12 -15.57 -12.08
N PRO A 128 -1.08 -15.00 -11.82
CA PRO A 128 -1.99 -15.47 -10.77
C PRO A 128 -2.76 -16.71 -11.22
N ALA A 129 -3.27 -17.47 -10.23
CA ALA A 129 -4.10 -18.66 -10.45
C ALA A 129 -5.40 -18.33 -11.22
N PRO A 130 -5.99 -19.30 -11.97
CA PRO A 130 -7.10 -19.05 -12.92
C PRO A 130 -8.34 -18.37 -12.34
N ASP A 131 -8.69 -18.60 -11.09
CA ASP A 131 -9.90 -18.04 -10.46
C ASP A 131 -9.72 -16.58 -9.96
N GLU A 132 -8.48 -16.13 -9.73
CA GLU A 132 -8.19 -14.73 -9.38
C GLU A 132 -8.09 -13.84 -10.63
N VAL A 133 -7.78 -14.39 -11.79
CA VAL A 133 -7.56 -13.63 -13.05
C VAL A 133 -8.83 -12.92 -13.53
N VAL A 134 -10.00 -13.57 -13.45
CA VAL A 134 -11.28 -12.99 -13.91
C VAL A 134 -11.67 -11.81 -13.03
N SER A 135 -11.52 -11.95 -11.70
CA SER A 135 -11.81 -10.89 -10.73
C SER A 135 -10.83 -9.70 -10.86
N GLU A 136 -9.58 -9.94 -11.21
CA GLU A 136 -8.54 -8.91 -11.35
C GLU A 136 -8.67 -8.13 -12.67
N GLN A 137 -9.09 -8.79 -13.75
CA GLN A 137 -9.42 -8.13 -15.01
C GLN A 137 -10.63 -7.20 -14.88
N GLU A 138 -11.72 -7.66 -14.26
CA GLU A 138 -12.89 -6.81 -14.01
C GLU A 138 -12.56 -5.60 -13.12
N ARG A 139 -11.73 -5.80 -12.09
CA ARG A 139 -11.22 -4.70 -11.25
C ARG A 139 -10.38 -3.71 -12.06
N SER A 140 -9.51 -4.20 -12.92
CA SER A 140 -8.66 -3.37 -13.78
C SER A 140 -9.49 -2.56 -14.76
N GLU A 141 -10.52 -3.15 -15.37
CA GLU A 141 -11.42 -2.44 -16.27
C GLU A 141 -12.23 -1.35 -15.55
N ARG A 142 -12.79 -1.65 -14.38
CA ARG A 142 -13.51 -0.65 -13.58
C ARG A 142 -12.61 0.52 -13.17
N VAL A 143 -11.37 0.24 -12.76
CA VAL A 143 -10.39 1.30 -12.48
C VAL A 143 -10.09 2.14 -13.71
N ARG A 144 -9.92 1.52 -14.89
CA ARG A 144 -9.72 2.25 -16.16
C ARG A 144 -10.92 3.13 -16.51
N GLU A 145 -12.13 2.62 -16.38
CA GLU A 145 -13.35 3.41 -16.64
C GLU A 145 -13.46 4.58 -15.63
N ALA A 146 -13.19 4.34 -14.36
CA ALA A 146 -13.17 5.40 -13.36
C ALA A 146 -12.12 6.49 -13.70
N LEU A 147 -10.93 6.11 -14.15
CA LEU A 147 -9.89 7.05 -14.56
C LEU A 147 -10.32 7.90 -15.76
N LYS A 148 -11.08 7.35 -16.71
CA LYS A 148 -11.61 8.13 -17.87
C LYS A 148 -12.55 9.26 -17.46
N THR A 149 -13.15 9.20 -16.27
CA THR A 149 -14.03 10.27 -15.76
C THR A 149 -13.26 11.48 -15.23
N LEU A 150 -11.94 11.36 -15.05
CA LEU A 150 -11.12 12.45 -14.55
C LEU A 150 -10.72 13.41 -15.67
N PRO A 151 -10.61 14.73 -15.37
CA PRO A 151 -9.94 15.67 -16.27
C PRO A 151 -8.47 15.27 -16.54
N ALA A 152 -7.96 15.59 -17.72
CA ALA A 152 -6.60 15.25 -18.14
C ALA A 152 -5.53 15.61 -17.09
N GLU A 153 -5.63 16.79 -16.49
CA GLU A 153 -4.70 17.27 -15.46
C GLU A 153 -4.72 16.42 -14.17
N GLN A 154 -5.86 15.77 -13.87
CA GLN A 154 -5.97 14.88 -12.71
C GLN A 154 -5.45 13.49 -13.07
N ILE A 155 -5.71 13.00 -14.28
CA ILE A 155 -5.14 11.75 -14.79
C ILE A 155 -3.62 11.81 -14.77
N GLU A 156 -3.04 12.88 -15.31
CA GLU A 156 -1.59 13.07 -15.38
C GLU A 156 -0.94 13.00 -13.99
N ILE A 157 -1.48 13.73 -13.01
CA ILE A 157 -0.95 13.70 -11.64
C ILE A 157 -1.10 12.33 -10.98
N VAL A 158 -2.23 11.65 -11.18
CA VAL A 158 -2.44 10.28 -10.69
C VAL A 158 -1.43 9.33 -11.33
N THR A 159 -1.24 9.41 -12.64
CA THR A 159 -0.28 8.58 -13.39
C THR A 159 1.15 8.80 -12.87
N LEU A 160 1.62 10.03 -12.82
CA LEU A 160 2.95 10.36 -12.31
C LEU A 160 3.15 9.87 -10.87
N SER A 161 2.11 10.00 -10.04
CA SER A 161 2.16 9.56 -8.65
C SER A 161 2.16 8.04 -8.51
N PHE A 162 1.30 7.31 -9.23
CA PHE A 162 1.10 5.88 -9.03
C PHE A 162 1.96 4.99 -9.92
N LEU A 163 2.15 5.33 -11.18
CA LEU A 163 2.95 4.53 -12.11
C LEU A 163 4.43 4.91 -12.06
N GLU A 164 4.75 6.19 -12.08
CA GLU A 164 6.14 6.64 -12.04
C GLU A 164 6.67 6.81 -10.60
N GLY A 165 5.81 6.74 -9.60
CA GLY A 165 6.22 6.81 -8.20
C GLY A 165 6.72 8.18 -7.74
N LEU A 166 6.39 9.28 -8.45
CA LEU A 166 6.84 10.60 -8.09
C LEU A 166 6.13 11.13 -6.84
N SER A 167 6.86 11.81 -5.98
CA SER A 167 6.28 12.58 -4.88
C SER A 167 5.53 13.81 -5.39
N HIS A 168 4.67 14.37 -4.57
CA HIS A 168 3.95 15.60 -4.94
C HIS A 168 4.89 16.77 -5.28
N SER A 169 6.06 16.86 -4.64
CA SER A 169 7.06 17.89 -4.95
C SER A 169 7.65 17.70 -6.34
N GLU A 170 8.08 16.47 -6.67
CA GLU A 170 8.63 16.15 -8.00
C GLU A 170 7.59 16.27 -9.10
N ILE A 171 6.33 15.94 -8.83
CA ILE A 171 5.24 16.20 -9.77
C ILE A 171 5.09 17.71 -10.00
N GLY A 172 5.17 18.50 -8.93
CA GLY A 172 5.15 19.97 -9.03
C GLY A 172 6.27 20.53 -9.90
N GLU A 173 7.49 20.04 -9.69
CA GLU A 173 8.67 20.39 -10.49
C GLU A 173 8.51 19.95 -11.95
N ARG A 174 8.12 18.69 -12.18
CA ARG A 174 7.96 18.12 -13.54
C ARG A 174 6.90 18.82 -14.37
N LEU A 175 5.79 19.19 -13.74
CA LEU A 175 4.67 19.86 -14.40
C LEU A 175 4.76 21.39 -14.32
N SER A 176 5.79 21.93 -13.65
CA SER A 176 5.94 23.37 -13.40
C SER A 176 4.71 23.98 -12.74
N VAL A 177 4.09 23.27 -11.77
CA VAL A 177 2.93 23.73 -11.01
C VAL A 177 3.23 23.78 -9.50
N PRO A 178 2.62 24.71 -8.74
CA PRO A 178 2.81 24.77 -7.30
C PRO A 178 2.41 23.46 -6.59
N LEU A 179 3.13 23.09 -5.53
CA LEU A 179 2.83 21.91 -4.71
C LEU A 179 1.38 21.89 -4.20
N GLY A 180 0.83 23.08 -3.88
CA GLY A 180 -0.58 23.22 -3.49
C GLY A 180 -1.56 22.80 -4.60
N THR A 181 -1.22 23.09 -5.86
CA THR A 181 -2.00 22.68 -7.05
C THR A 181 -1.95 21.17 -7.22
N VAL A 182 -0.77 20.54 -7.09
CA VAL A 182 -0.65 19.07 -7.12
C VAL A 182 -1.52 18.43 -6.05
N LYS A 183 -1.42 18.90 -4.81
CA LYS A 183 -2.22 18.37 -3.68
C LYS A 183 -3.72 18.54 -3.89
N SER A 184 -4.17 19.67 -4.40
CA SER A 184 -5.59 19.94 -4.65
C SER A 184 -6.14 19.08 -5.79
N ARG A 185 -5.41 18.97 -6.90
CA ARG A 185 -5.79 18.11 -8.04
C ARG A 185 -5.82 16.63 -7.63
N MET A 186 -4.83 16.18 -6.86
CA MET A 186 -4.82 14.81 -6.31
C MET A 186 -6.04 14.56 -5.41
N ARG A 187 -6.37 15.50 -4.51
CA ARG A 187 -7.55 15.38 -3.64
C ARG A 187 -8.85 15.30 -4.44
N LEU A 188 -8.99 16.13 -5.47
CA LEU A 188 -10.18 16.12 -6.33
C LEU A 188 -10.28 14.80 -7.14
N ALA A 189 -9.16 14.28 -7.64
CA ALA A 189 -9.12 12.98 -8.29
C ALA A 189 -9.60 11.88 -7.36
N TYR A 190 -9.08 11.81 -6.13
CA TYR A 190 -9.54 10.84 -5.13
C TYR A 190 -11.01 10.97 -4.79
N GLN A 191 -11.53 12.19 -4.64
CA GLN A 191 -12.96 12.41 -4.36
C GLN A 191 -13.84 11.86 -5.47
N LYS A 192 -13.43 11.97 -6.73
CA LYS A 192 -14.17 11.44 -7.88
C LYS A 192 -14.04 9.92 -8.02
N LEU A 193 -12.82 9.39 -7.81
CA LEU A 193 -12.58 7.95 -7.95
C LEU A 193 -13.22 7.13 -6.82
N ARG A 194 -13.24 7.66 -5.60
CA ARG A 194 -13.71 6.94 -4.42
C ARG A 194 -15.07 6.27 -4.58
N PRO A 195 -16.15 6.95 -5.04
CA PRO A 195 -17.44 6.31 -5.22
C PRO A 195 -17.46 5.27 -6.34
N LEU A 196 -16.61 5.41 -7.36
CA LEU A 196 -16.56 4.53 -8.54
C LEU A 196 -15.82 3.23 -8.28
N ILE A 197 -14.95 3.21 -7.26
CA ILE A 197 -14.13 2.03 -6.89
C ILE A 197 -14.43 1.50 -5.49
N ALA A 198 -15.47 2.02 -4.83
CA ALA A 198 -15.83 1.61 -3.46
C ALA A 198 -16.16 0.11 -3.37
N ASP A 199 -16.77 -0.45 -4.42
CA ASP A 199 -17.19 -1.86 -4.50
C ASP A 199 -16.02 -2.81 -4.83
N LEU A 200 -14.80 -2.28 -5.07
CA LEU A 200 -13.62 -3.08 -5.40
C LEU A 200 -12.75 -3.42 -4.19
N GLN A 201 -13.21 -3.08 -2.98
CA GLN A 201 -12.48 -3.31 -1.72
C GLN A 201 -12.87 -4.61 -1.04
#